data_ea209cd8ef766f7c5ede0866e14385a4
#
_entry.id   ea209cd8ef766f7c5ede0866e14385a4
#
_cell.length_a   1.000
_cell.length_b   1.000
_cell.length_c   1.000
_cell.angle_alpha   90.00
_cell.angle_beta   90.00
_cell.angle_gamma   90.00
#
_symmetry.space_group_name_H-M   'P 1'
#
loop_
_entity.id
_entity.type
_entity.pdbx_description
1 polymer ?
#
loop_
_entity_poly.entity_id
_entity_poly.type
_entity_poly.pdbx_seq_one_letter_code
_entity_poly.pdbx_strand_id
1 'polypeptide(L)'
;MKSGIKTLAMWLIIGIIFVVLLTSILDNSNSKLAYSDLIEKIEAGEVSEIELSSDGVSAQVKLKDENFVKQVNIPSIDNLMENLQESMSAGNIKVTRDSESIWVFILSLLTPFGLLIIFFIFWFLFMSGTQGNGGSGKTMSFGKSRARMMNPADKNKVTFDDVAGVDEEKEELEEIVEFLKNPKKFTDMGARIPKGVLLVGQPGTGKTLLAKAVAGEAGVPFFIISGSDFVEMFVGVGASRVRDLFEEAKKKAPCIIFIDEIDAVGRQRGAGLGGGHDEREQTLNQLLVEMDGFSANEGVIVLAATNRPDVLDKALLRPGRFDRQIVVSAPDVKAREQILEVHSRKKKLAIDVDLKTIAKNTSGFSGADLENVLNEAALLAARRNLREIGMQEIEDAMVKVTMGPEKRNRVRSDKEQKLVAYHEAGHAVVSRFLPTQDPVHQISIVPRGMAGGYTMYRPTEDKSFMSKTEMIENIVSLLGGRVAEKLILDDISTGASNDIERATKIARAMVTKYGMSERIGTIMLGQNQEEVFLGRDFAQSKEYSEETAGIIDEEVKSIVDFAYQKAETILKEHIDKLHSVAGVLLEKEKIDGEEFDKIFNS
;
A
#
# COMPACT_ATOMS: atom_id res chain seq x y z
N MET A 1 -6.11 -39.34 -13.97
CA MET A 1 -5.93 -40.67 -13.33
C MET A 1 -4.67 -40.82 -12.47
N LYS A 2 -3.60 -40.03 -12.63
CA LYS A 2 -2.35 -40.19 -11.85
C LYS A 2 -2.35 -39.60 -10.43
N SER A 3 -3.27 -38.72 -10.07
CA SER A 3 -3.33 -38.17 -8.71
C SER A 3 -4.00 -39.12 -7.70
N GLY A 4 -5.00 -39.88 -8.13
CA GLY A 4 -5.72 -40.83 -7.27
C GLY A 4 -4.86 -41.98 -6.74
N ILE A 5 -3.89 -42.46 -7.55
CA ILE A 5 -2.98 -43.53 -7.15
C ILE A 5 -2.00 -43.06 -6.05
N LYS A 6 -1.54 -41.82 -6.09
CA LYS A 6 -0.65 -41.25 -5.06
C LYS A 6 -1.40 -41.05 -3.73
N THR A 7 -2.64 -40.61 -3.77
CA THR A 7 -3.48 -40.45 -2.59
C THR A 7 -3.82 -41.82 -1.97
N LEU A 8 -4.10 -42.82 -2.81
CA LEU A 8 -4.37 -44.17 -2.36
C LEU A 8 -3.12 -44.83 -1.68
N ALA A 9 -1.94 -44.65 -2.26
CA ALA A 9 -0.67 -45.11 -1.68
C ALA A 9 -0.37 -44.43 -0.34
N MET A 10 -0.65 -43.15 -0.20
CA MET A 10 -0.49 -42.42 1.07
C MET A 10 -1.42 -42.94 2.16
N TRP A 11 -2.68 -43.19 1.82
CA TRP A 11 -3.64 -43.76 2.77
C TRP A 11 -3.31 -45.20 3.16
N LEU A 12 -2.72 -45.98 2.24
CA LEU A 12 -2.28 -47.36 2.51
C LEU A 12 -1.09 -47.37 3.49
N ILE A 13 -0.13 -46.46 3.34
CA ILE A 13 1.02 -46.29 4.25
C ILE A 13 0.53 -45.85 5.65
N ILE A 14 -0.38 -44.87 5.71
CA ILE A 14 -0.98 -44.42 6.97
C ILE A 14 -1.73 -45.57 7.65
N GLY A 15 -2.46 -46.40 6.88
CA GLY A 15 -3.16 -47.59 7.37
C GLY A 15 -2.19 -48.62 7.94
N ILE A 16 -1.07 -48.92 7.28
CA ILE A 16 -0.05 -49.86 7.77
C ILE A 16 0.59 -49.34 9.06
N ILE A 17 0.96 -48.03 9.12
CA ILE A 17 1.51 -47.43 10.35
C ILE A 17 0.51 -47.50 11.49
N PHE A 18 -0.77 -47.26 11.21
CA PHE A 18 -1.84 -47.34 12.20
C PHE A 18 -2.03 -48.77 12.72
N VAL A 19 -1.97 -49.79 11.84
CA VAL A 19 -2.06 -51.21 12.24
C VAL A 19 -0.87 -51.63 13.11
N VAL A 20 0.36 -51.19 12.75
CA VAL A 20 1.58 -51.47 13.54
C VAL A 20 1.52 -50.80 14.92
N LEU A 21 1.04 -49.57 15.00
CA LEU A 21 0.80 -48.87 16.27
C LEU A 21 -0.29 -49.54 17.10
N LEU A 22 -1.36 -50.00 16.47
CA LEU A 22 -2.46 -50.68 17.15
C LEU A 22 -2.03 -52.03 17.71
N THR A 23 -1.24 -52.82 16.97
CA THR A 23 -0.68 -54.08 17.45
C THR A 23 0.30 -53.89 18.60
N SER A 24 1.15 -52.85 18.52
CA SER A 24 2.08 -52.48 19.61
C SER A 24 1.39 -52.02 20.90
N ILE A 25 0.17 -51.46 20.81
CA ILE A 25 -0.64 -51.06 21.97
C ILE A 25 -1.40 -52.24 22.54
N LEU A 26 -1.82 -53.18 21.71
CA LEU A 26 -2.56 -54.38 22.12
C LEU A 26 -1.69 -55.46 22.77
N ASP A 27 -0.39 -55.51 22.44
CA ASP A 27 0.57 -56.49 23.02
C ASP A 27 0.96 -56.16 24.48
N ASN A 28 0.48 -55.08 25.05
CA ASN A 28 0.85 -54.64 26.40
C ASN A 28 -0.11 -55.11 27.51
N SER A 29 -0.92 -56.17 27.29
CA SER A 29 -1.90 -56.68 28.26
C SER A 29 -1.43 -57.92 29.03
N ASN A 30 -0.15 -58.32 28.96
CA ASN A 30 0.38 -59.39 29.78
C ASN A 30 0.52 -58.95 31.26
N SER A 31 -0.33 -59.46 32.15
CA SER A 31 -0.23 -59.16 33.56
C SER A 31 1.12 -59.67 34.08
N LYS A 32 1.95 -58.82 34.64
CA LYS A 32 3.24 -59.13 35.22
C LYS A 32 3.00 -59.76 36.63
N LEU A 33 3.62 -60.86 36.91
CA LEU A 33 3.64 -61.48 38.26
C LEU A 33 5.02 -61.19 38.88
N ALA A 34 5.05 -60.87 40.18
CA ALA A 34 6.32 -60.68 40.86
C ALA A 34 7.02 -62.04 41.10
N TYR A 35 8.35 -62.09 41.15
CA TYR A 35 9.12 -63.34 41.36
C TYR A 35 8.81 -63.98 42.73
N SER A 36 8.62 -63.19 43.79
CA SER A 36 8.19 -63.64 45.11
C SER A 36 6.87 -64.39 45.06
N ASP A 37 5.91 -63.85 44.32
CA ASP A 37 4.58 -64.42 44.21
C ASP A 37 4.61 -65.72 43.37
N LEU A 38 5.56 -65.79 42.41
CA LEU A 38 5.81 -67.04 41.67
C LEU A 38 6.30 -68.16 42.60
N ILE A 39 7.27 -67.91 43.51
CA ILE A 39 7.81 -68.88 44.43
C ILE A 39 6.69 -69.40 45.40
N GLU A 40 5.90 -68.48 45.95
CA GLU A 40 4.77 -68.84 46.81
C GLU A 40 3.76 -69.76 46.10
N LYS A 41 3.49 -69.44 44.80
CA LYS A 41 2.57 -70.23 43.97
C LYS A 41 3.16 -71.61 43.56
N ILE A 42 4.49 -71.71 43.45
CA ILE A 42 5.17 -72.99 43.24
C ILE A 42 5.05 -73.88 44.48
N GLU A 43 5.30 -73.37 45.68
CA GLU A 43 5.16 -74.04 46.93
C GLU A 43 3.71 -74.49 47.23
N ALA A 44 2.75 -73.63 46.84
CA ALA A 44 1.32 -73.93 46.92
C ALA A 44 0.84 -74.99 45.89
N GLY A 45 1.67 -75.34 44.91
CA GLY A 45 1.33 -76.34 43.88
C GLY A 45 0.36 -75.79 42.79
N GLU A 46 0.19 -74.50 42.69
CA GLU A 46 -0.75 -73.84 41.78
C GLU A 46 -0.20 -73.64 40.34
N VAL A 47 1.09 -73.88 40.12
CA VAL A 47 1.75 -73.69 38.80
C VAL A 47 1.64 -75.00 38.01
N SER A 48 1.25 -74.90 36.71
CA SER A 48 1.12 -76.06 35.81
C SER A 48 2.29 -76.17 34.83
N GLU A 49 2.75 -75.02 34.27
CA GLU A 49 3.80 -74.99 33.24
C GLU A 49 4.62 -73.73 33.39
N ILE A 50 5.92 -73.84 33.24
CA ILE A 50 6.85 -72.71 33.20
C ILE A 50 7.65 -72.83 31.91
N GLU A 51 7.57 -71.81 31.04
CA GLU A 51 8.34 -71.72 29.83
C GLU A 51 9.41 -70.63 29.99
N LEU A 52 10.67 -71.01 29.99
CA LEU A 52 11.81 -70.09 30.13
C LEU A 52 12.10 -69.48 28.82
N SER A 53 12.19 -68.16 28.79
CA SER A 53 12.60 -67.41 27.61
C SER A 53 14.07 -67.69 27.24
N SER A 54 14.40 -67.58 25.96
CA SER A 54 15.75 -67.86 25.46
C SER A 54 16.80 -66.92 26.06
N ASP A 55 16.42 -65.69 26.50
CA ASP A 55 17.26 -64.66 27.12
C ASP A 55 17.63 -65.01 28.61
N GLY A 56 16.96 -65.97 29.20
CA GLY A 56 17.21 -66.38 30.58
C GLY A 56 16.82 -65.35 31.64
N VAL A 57 16.18 -64.29 31.30
CA VAL A 57 15.81 -63.14 32.18
C VAL A 57 14.33 -63.18 32.54
N SER A 58 13.51 -63.82 31.72
CA SER A 58 12.06 -63.94 31.95
C SER A 58 11.52 -65.34 31.74
N ALA A 59 10.38 -65.62 32.37
CA ALA A 59 9.62 -66.86 32.15
C ALA A 59 8.15 -66.49 31.97
N GLN A 60 7.48 -67.35 31.21
CA GLN A 60 6.05 -67.33 31.06
C GLN A 60 5.49 -68.46 31.98
N VAL A 61 4.60 -68.09 32.86
CA VAL A 61 4.06 -69.00 33.87
C VAL A 61 2.57 -69.18 33.65
N LYS A 62 2.14 -70.45 33.59
CA LYS A 62 0.74 -70.84 33.50
C LYS A 62 0.28 -71.43 34.82
N LEU A 63 -0.74 -70.88 35.46
CA LEU A 63 -1.37 -71.37 36.67
C LEU A 63 -2.46 -72.41 36.34
N LYS A 64 -2.76 -73.34 37.28
CA LYS A 64 -3.73 -74.41 37.06
C LYS A 64 -5.16 -73.88 36.89
N ASP A 65 -5.49 -72.80 37.58
CA ASP A 65 -6.85 -72.23 37.61
C ASP A 65 -7.05 -71.07 36.70
N GLU A 66 -6.00 -70.57 35.94
CA GLU A 66 -6.07 -69.43 35.05
C GLU A 66 -5.74 -69.86 33.62
N ASN A 67 -6.54 -69.40 32.67
CA ASN A 67 -6.29 -69.61 31.23
C ASN A 67 -5.31 -68.64 30.61
N PHE A 68 -4.73 -67.70 31.37
CA PHE A 68 -3.81 -66.70 30.90
C PHE A 68 -2.38 -66.97 31.35
N VAL A 69 -1.41 -66.68 30.49
CA VAL A 69 0.01 -66.81 30.78
C VAL A 69 0.49 -65.51 31.40
N LYS A 70 1.17 -65.59 32.57
CA LYS A 70 1.74 -64.41 33.24
C LYS A 70 3.24 -64.37 33.02
N GLN A 71 3.78 -63.14 32.69
CA GLN A 71 5.21 -62.99 32.53
C GLN A 71 5.87 -62.59 33.85
N VAL A 72 6.95 -63.33 34.21
CA VAL A 72 7.74 -63.10 35.41
C VAL A 72 9.19 -62.85 35.03
N ASN A 73 9.80 -61.81 35.61
CA ASN A 73 11.24 -61.57 35.46
C ASN A 73 11.98 -62.42 36.50
N ILE A 74 12.96 -63.21 36.04
CA ILE A 74 13.71 -64.19 36.88
C ILE A 74 15.07 -63.56 37.21
N PRO A 75 15.45 -63.31 38.46
CA PRO A 75 16.74 -62.77 38.87
C PRO A 75 17.91 -63.71 38.57
N SER A 76 17.71 -65.04 38.68
CA SER A 76 18.67 -66.09 38.38
C SER A 76 17.95 -67.41 38.06
N ILE A 77 18.35 -68.04 36.94
CA ILE A 77 17.81 -69.35 36.55
C ILE A 77 18.19 -70.39 37.54
N ASP A 78 19.42 -70.36 38.08
CA ASP A 78 19.92 -71.38 39.02
C ASP A 78 19.08 -71.42 40.30
N ASN A 79 18.75 -70.20 40.84
CA ASN A 79 17.90 -70.09 42.02
C ASN A 79 16.45 -70.59 41.77
N LEU A 80 15.93 -70.32 40.56
CA LEU A 80 14.61 -70.79 40.17
C LEU A 80 14.60 -72.30 40.02
N MET A 81 15.65 -72.89 39.42
CA MET A 81 15.75 -74.37 39.25
C MET A 81 15.94 -75.10 40.58
N GLU A 82 16.66 -74.50 41.53
CA GLU A 82 16.79 -75.07 42.89
C GLU A 82 15.43 -75.12 43.58
N ASN A 83 14.62 -74.08 43.53
CA ASN A 83 13.26 -74.05 44.12
C ASN A 83 12.26 -74.99 43.39
N LEU A 84 12.51 -75.26 42.10
CA LEU A 84 11.66 -76.17 41.31
C LEU A 84 12.02 -77.64 41.44
N GLN A 85 13.20 -77.96 41.98
CA GLN A 85 13.74 -79.32 41.95
C GLN A 85 12.86 -80.38 42.70
N GLU A 86 12.23 -80.00 43.84
CA GLU A 86 11.29 -80.85 44.55
C GLU A 86 9.97 -81.03 43.78
N SER A 87 9.43 -79.91 43.20
CA SER A 87 8.16 -79.93 42.46
C SER A 87 8.26 -80.65 41.11
N MET A 88 9.42 -80.57 40.44
CA MET A 88 9.73 -81.27 39.18
C MET A 88 9.90 -82.78 39.43
N SER A 89 10.55 -83.18 40.57
CA SER A 89 10.73 -84.59 40.95
C SER A 89 9.40 -85.27 41.26
N ALA A 90 8.41 -84.48 41.71
CA ALA A 90 7.05 -84.95 41.98
C ALA A 90 6.16 -84.98 40.72
N GLY A 91 6.67 -84.53 39.56
CA GLY A 91 5.93 -84.51 38.27
C GLY A 91 4.82 -83.46 38.18
N ASN A 92 4.81 -82.49 39.08
CA ASN A 92 3.71 -81.52 39.22
C ASN A 92 3.82 -80.31 38.33
N ILE A 93 5.04 -79.98 37.80
CA ILE A 93 5.31 -78.83 37.00
C ILE A 93 6.13 -79.21 35.75
N LYS A 94 5.71 -78.78 34.60
CA LYS A 94 6.43 -78.94 33.33
C LYS A 94 7.26 -77.66 33.03
N VAL A 95 8.59 -77.85 32.89
CA VAL A 95 9.47 -76.72 32.50
C VAL A 95 9.96 -76.94 31.08
N THR A 96 9.74 -75.98 30.23
CA THR A 96 10.20 -75.95 28.84
C THR A 96 11.04 -74.73 28.59
N ARG A 97 11.95 -74.79 27.63
CA ARG A 97 12.72 -73.61 27.18
C ARG A 97 12.35 -73.29 25.75
N ASP A 98 11.99 -72.04 25.52
CA ASP A 98 11.69 -71.60 24.18
C ASP A 98 12.96 -71.57 23.30
N SER A 99 12.88 -72.18 22.12
CA SER A 99 13.96 -72.14 21.12
C SER A 99 13.54 -71.19 20.07
N GLU A 100 14.12 -69.99 20.08
CA GLU A 100 13.87 -69.00 19.01
C GLU A 100 14.08 -69.62 17.63
N SER A 101 13.04 -69.53 16.82
CA SER A 101 13.15 -69.92 15.42
C SER A 101 14.11 -68.93 14.72
N ILE A 102 15.10 -69.46 13.96
CA ILE A 102 16.02 -68.69 13.14
C ILE A 102 15.29 -67.68 12.25
N TRP A 103 14.05 -67.97 11.89
CA TRP A 103 13.21 -67.07 11.10
C TRP A 103 12.79 -65.81 11.86
N VAL A 104 12.56 -65.87 13.17
CA VAL A 104 12.22 -64.70 14.00
C VAL A 104 13.44 -63.77 14.10
N PHE A 105 14.64 -64.37 14.28
CA PHE A 105 15.90 -63.60 14.27
C PHE A 105 16.17 -62.94 12.93
N ILE A 106 15.97 -63.64 11.81
CA ILE A 106 16.12 -63.06 10.47
C ILE A 106 15.09 -61.95 10.23
N LEU A 107 13.86 -62.11 10.67
CA LEU A 107 12.79 -61.13 10.54
C LEU A 107 13.05 -59.90 11.40
N SER A 108 13.56 -60.04 12.61
CA SER A 108 13.92 -58.92 13.50
C SER A 108 15.10 -58.11 12.94
N LEU A 109 16.03 -58.73 12.23
CA LEU A 109 17.13 -58.06 11.56
C LEU A 109 16.69 -57.34 10.28
N LEU A 110 15.70 -57.90 9.57
CA LEU A 110 15.18 -57.33 8.32
C LEU A 110 14.23 -56.14 8.52
N THR A 111 13.56 -56.03 9.67
CA THR A 111 12.58 -54.95 9.92
C THR A 111 13.18 -53.56 9.87
N PRO A 112 14.31 -53.22 10.51
CA PRO A 112 14.89 -51.88 10.39
C PRO A 112 15.43 -51.59 8.98
N PHE A 113 16.00 -52.62 8.31
CA PHE A 113 16.49 -52.46 6.91
C PHE A 113 15.33 -52.39 5.91
N GLY A 114 14.25 -53.11 6.14
CA GLY A 114 13.03 -53.03 5.34
C GLY A 114 12.41 -51.66 5.37
N LEU A 115 12.33 -51.01 6.54
CA LEU A 115 11.87 -49.65 6.70
C LEU A 115 12.79 -48.65 6.00
N LEU A 116 14.12 -48.82 6.06
CA LEU A 116 15.09 -48.02 5.34
C LEU A 116 14.95 -48.20 3.82
N ILE A 117 14.80 -49.39 3.32
CA ILE A 117 14.59 -49.68 1.90
C ILE A 117 13.28 -49.06 1.40
N ILE A 118 12.19 -49.17 2.17
CA ILE A 118 10.91 -48.53 1.86
C ILE A 118 11.06 -47.02 1.85
N PHE A 119 11.79 -46.43 2.81
CA PHE A 119 12.09 -45.01 2.85
C PHE A 119 12.91 -44.57 1.62
N PHE A 120 13.95 -45.33 1.23
CA PHE A 120 14.75 -45.00 0.04
C PHE A 120 13.97 -45.19 -1.28
N ILE A 121 13.11 -46.19 -1.38
CA ILE A 121 12.21 -46.37 -2.53
C ILE A 121 11.21 -45.20 -2.60
N PHE A 122 10.63 -44.80 -1.46
CA PHE A 122 9.74 -43.65 -1.37
C PHE A 122 10.47 -42.36 -1.74
N TRP A 123 11.68 -42.16 -1.21
CA TRP A 123 12.54 -41.02 -1.51
C TRP A 123 12.88 -40.97 -3.01
N PHE A 124 13.26 -42.10 -3.58
CA PHE A 124 13.58 -42.22 -5.01
C PHE A 124 12.34 -41.95 -5.90
N LEU A 125 11.19 -42.50 -5.55
CA LEU A 125 9.94 -42.26 -6.26
C LEU A 125 9.45 -40.80 -6.07
N PHE A 126 9.68 -40.20 -4.92
CA PHE A 126 9.40 -38.80 -4.66
C PHE A 126 10.34 -37.90 -5.48
N MET A 127 11.63 -38.17 -5.49
CA MET A 127 12.59 -37.42 -6.32
C MET A 127 12.38 -37.67 -7.82
N SER A 128 12.13 -38.89 -8.27
CA SER A 128 11.86 -39.17 -9.68
C SER A 128 10.51 -38.63 -10.15
N GLY A 129 9.55 -38.50 -9.25
CA GLY A 129 8.25 -37.86 -9.51
C GLY A 129 8.32 -36.33 -9.63
N THR A 130 9.36 -35.71 -9.07
CA THR A 130 9.64 -34.28 -9.23
C THR A 130 10.44 -33.94 -10.49
N GLN A 131 11.12 -34.89 -11.11
CA GLN A 131 11.89 -34.71 -12.34
C GLN A 131 11.07 -34.93 -13.63
N GLY A 132 9.87 -35.45 -13.53
CA GLY A 132 8.96 -35.69 -14.65
C GLY A 132 7.77 -34.77 -14.68
N ASN A 133 7.88 -33.61 -15.33
CA ASN A 133 6.78 -32.78 -15.84
C ASN A 133 5.94 -31.99 -14.82
N GLY A 134 6.37 -30.79 -14.40
CA GLY A 134 5.48 -29.76 -13.85
C GLY A 134 5.96 -28.93 -12.67
N GLY A 135 7.16 -29.14 -12.09
CA GLY A 135 7.63 -28.39 -10.93
C GLY A 135 8.71 -27.34 -11.20
N SER A 136 9.49 -27.53 -12.26
CA SER A 136 10.60 -26.61 -12.60
C SER A 136 10.12 -25.24 -13.16
N GLY A 137 8.89 -25.14 -13.64
CA GLY A 137 8.34 -23.90 -14.16
C GLY A 137 7.89 -22.89 -13.08
N LYS A 138 7.60 -23.33 -11.88
CA LYS A 138 7.13 -22.40 -10.82
C LYS A 138 8.26 -21.78 -10.01
N THR A 139 9.36 -22.49 -9.80
CA THR A 139 10.54 -21.92 -9.13
C THR A 139 11.37 -21.00 -10.06
N MET A 140 11.33 -21.19 -11.37
CA MET A 140 11.93 -20.25 -12.33
C MET A 140 11.06 -19.01 -12.61
N SER A 141 9.82 -18.96 -12.17
CA SER A 141 8.94 -17.81 -12.45
C SER A 141 9.09 -16.64 -11.46
N PHE A 142 9.79 -16.79 -10.35
CA PHE A 142 9.99 -15.70 -9.38
C PHE A 142 10.83 -14.54 -9.92
N GLY A 143 11.75 -14.80 -10.84
CA GLY A 143 12.58 -13.78 -11.48
C GLY A 143 12.01 -13.20 -12.77
N LYS A 144 10.86 -13.67 -13.26
CA LYS A 144 10.25 -13.12 -14.47
C LYS A 144 9.59 -11.78 -14.20
N SER A 145 9.71 -10.88 -15.17
CA SER A 145 9.07 -9.57 -15.14
C SER A 145 7.55 -9.71 -15.05
N ARG A 146 6.92 -8.88 -14.21
CA ARG A 146 5.46 -8.74 -14.12
C ARG A 146 4.92 -7.67 -15.08
N ALA A 147 5.77 -7.14 -15.96
CA ALA A 147 5.38 -6.10 -16.90
C ALA A 147 4.20 -6.55 -17.78
N ARG A 148 3.23 -5.67 -17.90
CA ARG A 148 2.11 -5.86 -18.82
C ARG A 148 2.50 -5.26 -20.17
N MET A 149 2.45 -6.06 -21.22
CA MET A 149 2.66 -5.58 -22.58
C MET A 149 1.31 -5.19 -23.20
N MET A 150 1.20 -3.95 -23.66
CA MET A 150 0.09 -3.47 -24.49
C MET A 150 0.55 -3.46 -25.94
N ASN A 151 -0.23 -4.09 -26.81
CA ASN A 151 0.08 -4.14 -28.23
C ASN A 151 -0.54 -2.95 -28.97
N PRO A 152 0.12 -2.44 -30.04
CA PRO A 152 -0.42 -1.35 -30.84
C PRO A 152 -1.77 -1.66 -31.53
N ALA A 153 -2.10 -2.95 -31.67
CA ALA A 153 -3.33 -3.44 -32.29
C ALA A 153 -4.54 -3.49 -31.34
N ASP A 154 -4.36 -3.15 -30.05
CA ASP A 154 -5.46 -3.18 -29.08
C ASP A 154 -6.52 -2.12 -29.43
N LYS A 155 -7.81 -2.50 -29.33
CA LYS A 155 -8.95 -1.62 -29.64
C LYS A 155 -9.05 -0.36 -28.76
N ASN A 156 -8.38 -0.33 -27.62
CA ASN A 156 -8.36 0.78 -26.67
C ASN A 156 -7.03 1.54 -26.73
N LYS A 157 -6.58 1.88 -27.93
CA LYS A 157 -5.38 2.67 -28.13
C LYS A 157 -5.62 4.09 -27.62
N VAL A 158 -4.75 4.56 -26.72
CA VAL A 158 -4.72 5.96 -26.24
C VAL A 158 -3.79 6.74 -27.16
N THR A 159 -4.21 7.90 -27.61
CA THR A 159 -3.43 8.81 -28.48
C THR A 159 -3.34 10.21 -27.84
N PHE A 160 -2.64 11.14 -28.47
CA PHE A 160 -2.56 12.51 -27.99
C PHE A 160 -3.90 13.24 -27.99
N ASP A 161 -4.90 12.78 -28.78
CA ASP A 161 -6.27 13.28 -28.75
C ASP A 161 -7.04 12.95 -27.46
N ASP A 162 -6.59 11.92 -26.73
CA ASP A 162 -7.17 11.51 -25.45
C ASP A 162 -6.50 12.20 -24.25
N VAL A 163 -5.43 12.97 -24.50
CA VAL A 163 -4.70 13.74 -23.50
C VAL A 163 -4.92 15.22 -23.78
N ALA A 164 -5.30 15.99 -22.78
CA ALA A 164 -5.58 17.40 -22.90
C ALA A 164 -4.79 18.21 -21.86
N GLY A 165 -4.56 19.50 -22.14
CA GLY A 165 -3.99 20.47 -21.22
C GLY A 165 -2.51 20.27 -20.89
N VAL A 166 -1.75 19.66 -21.79
CA VAL A 166 -0.29 19.43 -21.70
C VAL A 166 0.32 19.61 -23.09
N ASP A 167 0.04 20.74 -23.73
CA ASP A 167 0.40 20.94 -25.14
C ASP A 167 1.93 21.05 -25.30
N GLU A 168 2.63 21.73 -24.40
CA GLU A 168 4.08 21.87 -24.41
C GLU A 168 4.79 20.54 -24.13
N GLU A 169 4.27 19.75 -23.17
CA GLU A 169 4.81 18.42 -22.87
C GLU A 169 4.59 17.44 -24.02
N LYS A 170 3.48 17.59 -24.78
CA LYS A 170 3.25 16.80 -26.00
C LYS A 170 4.25 17.14 -27.09
N GLU A 171 4.51 18.43 -27.33
CA GLU A 171 5.48 18.89 -28.34
C GLU A 171 6.87 18.30 -28.05
N GLU A 172 7.31 18.32 -26.78
CA GLU A 172 8.58 17.71 -26.41
C GLU A 172 8.60 16.18 -26.63
N LEU A 173 7.46 15.52 -26.47
CA LEU A 173 7.34 14.07 -26.64
C LEU A 173 7.10 13.67 -28.11
N GLU A 174 6.65 14.58 -28.97
CA GLU A 174 6.52 14.35 -30.42
C GLU A 174 7.85 14.02 -31.08
N GLU A 175 8.96 14.57 -30.61
CA GLU A 175 10.30 14.18 -31.08
C GLU A 175 10.57 12.71 -30.86
N ILE A 176 10.13 12.16 -29.71
CA ILE A 176 10.29 10.75 -29.38
C ILE A 176 9.40 9.88 -30.26
N VAL A 177 8.16 10.32 -30.47
CA VAL A 177 7.21 9.64 -31.38
C VAL A 177 7.78 9.60 -32.80
N GLU A 178 8.30 10.73 -33.31
CA GLU A 178 8.88 10.82 -34.65
C GLU A 178 10.11 9.92 -34.79
N PHE A 179 10.96 9.87 -33.76
CA PHE A 179 12.09 8.94 -33.75
C PHE A 179 11.67 7.49 -33.81
N LEU A 180 10.70 7.08 -32.98
CA LEU A 180 10.22 5.69 -32.98
C LEU A 180 9.58 5.30 -34.31
N LYS A 181 8.93 6.26 -35.01
CA LYS A 181 8.37 6.06 -36.35
C LYS A 181 9.46 6.03 -37.44
N ASN A 182 10.46 6.92 -37.36
CA ASN A 182 11.47 7.12 -38.40
C ASN A 182 12.89 7.31 -37.83
N PRO A 183 13.54 6.29 -37.27
CA PRO A 183 14.83 6.42 -36.60
C PRO A 183 15.94 6.94 -37.52
N LYS A 184 15.89 6.58 -38.81
CA LYS A 184 16.93 6.95 -39.80
C LYS A 184 17.07 8.45 -39.97
N LYS A 185 15.99 9.23 -39.96
CA LYS A 185 16.00 10.69 -40.07
C LYS A 185 16.95 11.34 -39.05
N PHE A 186 16.96 10.84 -37.84
CA PHE A 186 17.77 11.38 -36.73
C PHE A 186 19.21 10.88 -36.76
N THR A 187 19.39 9.59 -37.06
CA THR A 187 20.74 8.98 -37.12
C THR A 187 21.57 9.53 -38.27
N ASP A 188 20.93 9.81 -39.42
CA ASP A 188 21.61 10.39 -40.58
C ASP A 188 22.11 11.83 -40.34
N MET A 189 21.44 12.57 -39.45
CA MET A 189 21.83 13.90 -38.98
C MET A 189 22.85 13.85 -37.81
N GLY A 190 23.20 12.67 -37.31
CA GLY A 190 24.09 12.51 -36.17
C GLY A 190 23.47 12.90 -34.83
N ALA A 191 22.15 13.07 -34.77
CA ALA A 191 21.44 13.40 -33.53
C ALA A 191 21.46 12.22 -32.53
N ARG A 192 21.67 12.53 -31.25
CA ARG A 192 21.56 11.57 -30.15
C ARG A 192 20.18 11.73 -29.51
N ILE A 193 19.40 10.67 -29.55
CA ILE A 193 18.09 10.65 -28.92
C ILE A 193 18.19 10.26 -27.45
N PRO A 194 17.39 10.84 -26.57
CA PRO A 194 17.39 10.49 -25.18
C PRO A 194 17.02 9.02 -25.01
N LYS A 195 17.82 8.28 -24.22
CA LYS A 195 17.51 6.88 -23.87
C LYS A 195 16.36 6.79 -22.89
N GLY A 196 16.23 7.79 -22.03
CA GLY A 196 15.21 7.85 -21.01
C GLY A 196 14.64 9.23 -20.79
N VAL A 197 13.34 9.29 -20.54
CA VAL A 197 12.61 10.51 -20.18
C VAL A 197 11.91 10.29 -18.85
N LEU A 198 12.09 11.23 -17.94
CA LEU A 198 11.46 11.25 -16.63
C LEU A 198 10.29 12.23 -16.64
N LEU A 199 9.08 11.72 -16.42
CA LEU A 199 7.87 12.54 -16.22
C LEU A 199 7.75 12.86 -14.73
N VAL A 200 7.80 14.13 -14.39
CA VAL A 200 7.74 14.62 -13.01
C VAL A 200 6.47 15.43 -12.81
N GLY A 201 5.78 15.28 -11.68
CA GLY A 201 4.61 16.11 -11.38
C GLY A 201 3.77 15.55 -10.25
N GLN A 202 2.78 16.32 -9.82
CA GLN A 202 1.86 15.89 -8.76
C GLN A 202 1.05 14.65 -9.15
N PRO A 203 0.52 13.88 -8.17
CA PRO A 203 -0.38 12.77 -8.48
C PRO A 203 -1.63 13.27 -9.21
N GLY A 204 -2.14 12.45 -10.15
CA GLY A 204 -3.34 12.79 -10.90
C GLY A 204 -3.15 13.73 -12.11
N THR A 205 -1.93 14.21 -12.40
CA THR A 205 -1.66 15.12 -13.55
C THR A 205 -1.62 14.42 -14.91
N GLY A 206 -1.78 13.09 -14.98
CA GLY A 206 -1.89 12.37 -16.26
C GLY A 206 -0.57 11.78 -16.79
N LYS A 207 0.52 11.71 -15.99
CA LYS A 207 1.84 11.17 -16.41
C LYS A 207 1.74 9.79 -17.07
N THR A 208 1.04 8.86 -16.43
CA THR A 208 0.83 7.50 -16.95
C THR A 208 -0.01 7.49 -18.23
N LEU A 209 -1.00 8.39 -18.34
CA LEU A 209 -1.82 8.55 -19.53
C LEU A 209 -1.01 9.09 -20.70
N LEU A 210 -0.18 10.11 -20.44
CA LEU A 210 0.73 10.73 -21.42
C LEU A 210 1.73 9.69 -21.96
N ALA A 211 2.34 8.88 -21.09
CA ALA A 211 3.24 7.79 -21.52
C ALA A 211 2.55 6.76 -22.42
N LYS A 212 1.29 6.41 -22.12
CA LYS A 212 0.48 5.53 -22.99
C LYS A 212 0.17 6.20 -24.33
N ALA A 213 -0.11 7.50 -24.33
CA ALA A 213 -0.40 8.24 -25.55
C ALA A 213 0.81 8.30 -26.47
N VAL A 214 2.02 8.49 -25.93
CA VAL A 214 3.28 8.45 -26.71
C VAL A 214 3.41 7.09 -27.42
N ALA A 215 3.23 6.00 -26.72
CA ALA A 215 3.33 4.65 -27.30
C ALA A 215 2.23 4.41 -28.34
N GLY A 216 1.02 4.84 -28.02
CA GLY A 216 -0.11 4.76 -28.94
C GLY A 216 0.15 5.60 -30.20
N GLU A 217 0.62 6.83 -30.08
CA GLU A 217 0.91 7.71 -31.21
C GLU A 217 2.06 7.16 -32.07
N ALA A 218 3.11 6.63 -31.43
CA ALA A 218 4.22 5.98 -32.13
C ALA A 218 3.84 4.65 -32.77
N GLY A 219 2.76 3.98 -32.31
CA GLY A 219 2.33 2.69 -32.80
C GLY A 219 3.30 1.54 -32.44
N VAL A 220 3.96 1.63 -31.28
CA VAL A 220 4.95 0.66 -30.80
C VAL A 220 4.44 -0.10 -29.58
N PRO A 221 4.97 -1.30 -29.28
CA PRO A 221 4.69 -2.04 -28.05
C PRO A 221 5.03 -1.22 -26.80
N PHE A 222 4.17 -1.32 -25.79
CA PHE A 222 4.29 -0.59 -24.53
C PHE A 222 4.35 -1.57 -23.36
N PHE A 223 5.49 -1.60 -22.68
CA PHE A 223 5.70 -2.40 -21.46
C PHE A 223 5.48 -1.51 -20.24
N ILE A 224 4.49 -1.81 -19.43
CA ILE A 224 4.19 -1.07 -18.21
C ILE A 224 4.48 -1.90 -16.97
N ILE A 225 5.19 -1.31 -16.02
CA ILE A 225 5.50 -1.88 -14.71
C ILE A 225 5.51 -0.78 -13.65
N SER A 226 5.16 -1.11 -12.40
CA SER A 226 5.36 -0.21 -11.27
C SER A 226 6.77 -0.42 -10.68
N GLY A 227 7.42 0.64 -10.24
CA GLY A 227 8.68 0.56 -9.49
C GLY A 227 8.56 -0.35 -8.26
N SER A 228 7.38 -0.37 -7.62
CA SER A 228 7.10 -1.27 -6.49
C SER A 228 7.14 -2.77 -6.85
N ASP A 229 6.88 -3.14 -8.11
CA ASP A 229 6.95 -4.54 -8.58
C ASP A 229 8.38 -5.10 -8.59
N PHE A 230 9.37 -4.24 -8.55
CA PHE A 230 10.78 -4.64 -8.46
C PHE A 230 11.24 -4.87 -7.02
N VAL A 231 10.51 -4.34 -6.03
CA VAL A 231 10.87 -4.47 -4.62
C VAL A 231 10.32 -5.78 -4.06
N GLU A 232 11.21 -6.67 -3.64
CA GLU A 232 10.86 -7.97 -3.06
C GLU A 232 11.67 -8.23 -1.79
N MET A 233 11.25 -9.21 -0.98
CA MET A 233 11.97 -9.57 0.25
C MET A 233 13.26 -10.38 -0.02
N PHE A 234 13.37 -11.00 -1.20
CA PHE A 234 14.51 -11.85 -1.56
C PHE A 234 15.51 -11.10 -2.41
N VAL A 235 16.75 -11.05 -1.94
CA VAL A 235 17.86 -10.36 -2.62
C VAL A 235 18.08 -10.94 -4.02
N GLY A 236 18.16 -10.06 -5.02
CA GLY A 236 18.45 -10.40 -6.42
C GLY A 236 17.22 -10.69 -7.29
N VAL A 237 16.01 -10.82 -6.71
CA VAL A 237 14.79 -11.06 -7.50
C VAL A 237 14.42 -9.81 -8.30
N GLY A 238 14.48 -8.63 -7.70
CA GLY A 238 14.23 -7.36 -8.39
C GLY A 238 15.20 -7.13 -9.54
N ALA A 239 16.49 -7.34 -9.32
CA ALA A 239 17.50 -7.24 -10.37
C ALA A 239 17.26 -8.24 -11.52
N SER A 240 16.80 -9.45 -11.22
CA SER A 240 16.44 -10.44 -12.25
C SER A 240 15.22 -9.99 -13.07
N ARG A 241 14.21 -9.38 -12.44
CA ARG A 241 13.04 -8.84 -13.15
C ARG A 241 13.39 -7.66 -14.05
N VAL A 242 14.29 -6.79 -13.60
CA VAL A 242 14.80 -5.69 -14.43
C VAL A 242 15.46 -6.27 -15.69
N ARG A 243 16.36 -7.24 -15.54
CA ARG A 243 17.04 -7.87 -16.68
C ARG A 243 16.05 -8.52 -17.65
N ASP A 244 15.11 -9.31 -17.15
CA ASP A 244 14.09 -9.99 -17.96
C ASP A 244 13.21 -8.97 -18.72
N LEU A 245 12.82 -7.87 -18.09
CA LEU A 245 12.07 -6.78 -18.72
C LEU A 245 12.83 -6.19 -19.92
N PHE A 246 14.10 -5.83 -19.72
CA PHE A 246 14.90 -5.23 -20.77
C PHE A 246 15.22 -6.22 -21.90
N GLU A 247 15.45 -7.49 -21.58
CA GLU A 247 15.62 -8.56 -22.59
C GLU A 247 14.36 -8.74 -23.44
N GLU A 248 13.19 -8.77 -22.82
CA GLU A 248 11.92 -8.87 -23.55
C GLU A 248 11.63 -7.63 -24.41
N ALA A 249 11.94 -6.44 -23.90
CA ALA A 249 11.81 -5.20 -24.65
C ALA A 249 12.74 -5.17 -25.89
N LYS A 250 14.00 -5.56 -25.74
CA LYS A 250 14.96 -5.66 -26.86
C LYS A 250 14.47 -6.59 -27.97
N LYS A 251 13.80 -7.69 -27.62
CA LYS A 251 13.21 -8.63 -28.61
C LYS A 251 12.03 -8.01 -29.38
N LYS A 252 11.42 -6.96 -28.83
CA LYS A 252 10.22 -6.31 -29.38
C LYS A 252 10.47 -4.89 -29.87
N ALA A 253 11.72 -4.49 -29.99
CA ALA A 253 12.09 -3.16 -30.52
C ALA A 253 11.58 -2.97 -31.96
N PRO A 254 11.11 -1.73 -32.33
CA PRO A 254 11.04 -0.55 -31.46
C PRO A 254 9.91 -0.64 -30.42
N CYS A 255 10.17 -0.22 -29.17
CA CYS A 255 9.19 -0.28 -28.07
C CYS A 255 9.48 0.77 -26.99
N ILE A 256 8.51 0.96 -26.12
CA ILE A 256 8.65 1.81 -24.93
C ILE A 256 8.53 0.94 -23.67
N ILE A 257 9.46 1.13 -22.73
CA ILE A 257 9.36 0.65 -21.36
C ILE A 257 8.86 1.83 -20.51
N PHE A 258 7.80 1.63 -19.76
CA PHE A 258 7.30 2.61 -18.80
C PHE A 258 7.36 2.08 -17.38
N ILE A 259 8.08 2.82 -16.52
CA ILE A 259 8.24 2.52 -15.10
C ILE A 259 7.48 3.58 -14.31
N ASP A 260 6.33 3.22 -13.78
CA ASP A 260 5.56 4.11 -12.91
C ASP A 260 6.13 4.08 -11.48
N GLU A 261 6.02 5.18 -10.73
CA GLU A 261 6.53 5.28 -9.36
C GLU A 261 8.00 4.84 -9.23
N ILE A 262 8.86 5.36 -10.11
CA ILE A 262 10.29 4.99 -10.15
C ILE A 262 11.00 5.26 -8.81
N ASP A 263 10.52 6.18 -8.00
CA ASP A 263 11.02 6.51 -6.67
C ASP A 263 10.93 5.34 -5.68
N ALA A 264 10.07 4.34 -5.93
CA ALA A 264 10.06 3.10 -5.13
C ALA A 264 11.39 2.34 -5.18
N VAL A 265 12.10 2.39 -6.31
CA VAL A 265 13.40 1.75 -6.54
C VAL A 265 14.54 2.75 -6.60
N GLY A 266 14.30 3.91 -7.19
CA GLY A 266 15.29 4.92 -7.53
C GLY A 266 15.71 5.85 -6.41
N ARG A 267 15.36 5.57 -5.16
CA ARG A 267 15.63 6.44 -4.02
C ARG A 267 17.10 6.52 -3.67
N GLN A 268 17.56 7.72 -3.23
CA GLN A 268 18.91 7.97 -2.74
C GLN A 268 19.30 7.02 -1.60
N ARG A 269 20.58 6.67 -1.55
CA ARG A 269 21.19 5.83 -0.52
C ARG A 269 21.07 6.47 0.84
N GLY A 270 20.38 5.86 1.78
CA GLY A 270 20.30 6.29 3.18
C GLY A 270 21.20 5.42 4.04
N ALA A 271 21.82 5.99 5.07
CA ALA A 271 22.55 5.26 6.10
C ALA A 271 21.59 4.49 7.04
N GLY A 272 20.78 3.56 6.50
CA GLY A 272 19.83 2.75 7.26
C GLY A 272 20.34 1.33 7.48
N LEU A 273 20.34 0.88 8.74
CA LEU A 273 20.64 -0.50 9.13
C LEU A 273 19.40 -1.38 8.89
N GLY A 274 19.32 -2.09 7.74
CA GLY A 274 18.24 -3.06 7.51
C GLY A 274 18.30 -3.74 6.14
N GLY A 275 18.13 -5.06 6.07
CA GLY A 275 18.29 -5.90 4.89
C GLY A 275 17.37 -5.63 3.69
N GLY A 276 16.38 -4.75 3.80
CA GLY A 276 15.55 -4.29 2.67
C GLY A 276 16.20 -3.20 1.82
N HIS A 277 17.33 -2.62 2.27
CA HIS A 277 18.06 -1.61 1.52
C HIS A 277 18.97 -2.24 0.45
N ASP A 278 19.58 -3.37 0.76
CA ASP A 278 20.53 -4.06 -0.14
C ASP A 278 19.84 -4.55 -1.42
N GLU A 279 18.60 -5.02 -1.32
CA GLU A 279 17.82 -5.48 -2.46
C GLU A 279 17.44 -4.33 -3.41
N ARG A 280 16.98 -3.20 -2.86
CA ARG A 280 16.64 -2.00 -3.65
C ARG A 280 17.88 -1.44 -4.35
N GLU A 281 19.01 -1.37 -3.64
CA GLU A 281 20.27 -0.89 -4.21
C GLU A 281 20.75 -1.80 -5.34
N GLN A 282 20.67 -3.12 -5.17
CA GLN A 282 21.02 -4.07 -6.20
C GLN A 282 20.10 -3.95 -7.44
N THR A 283 18.81 -3.72 -7.21
CA THR A 283 17.82 -3.51 -8.27
C THR A 283 18.07 -2.20 -9.01
N LEU A 284 18.33 -1.11 -8.29
CA LEU A 284 18.71 0.17 -8.88
C LEU A 284 19.98 0.04 -9.72
N ASN A 285 21.03 -0.59 -9.17
CA ASN A 285 22.28 -0.79 -9.91
C ASN A 285 22.05 -1.62 -11.18
N GLN A 286 21.20 -2.65 -11.15
CA GLN A 286 20.85 -3.41 -12.34
C GLN A 286 20.10 -2.54 -13.37
N LEU A 287 19.16 -1.69 -12.93
CA LEU A 287 18.46 -0.74 -13.81
C LEU A 287 19.46 0.20 -14.50
N LEU A 288 20.41 0.75 -13.75
CA LEU A 288 21.46 1.61 -14.31
C LEU A 288 22.33 0.87 -15.33
N VAL A 289 22.70 -0.39 -15.04
CA VAL A 289 23.47 -1.23 -15.97
C VAL A 289 22.69 -1.51 -17.26
N GLU A 290 21.41 -1.85 -17.17
CA GLU A 290 20.60 -2.09 -18.35
C GLU A 290 20.42 -0.82 -19.19
N MET A 291 20.20 0.36 -18.55
CA MET A 291 20.10 1.65 -19.26
C MET A 291 21.41 2.04 -19.93
N ASP A 292 22.56 1.79 -19.30
CA ASP A 292 23.87 2.03 -19.90
C ASP A 292 24.17 1.02 -21.02
N GLY A 293 23.67 -0.20 -20.90
CA GLY A 293 23.98 -1.34 -21.75
C GLY A 293 23.30 -1.37 -23.12
N PHE A 294 22.34 -0.47 -23.42
CA PHE A 294 21.77 -0.37 -24.76
C PHE A 294 22.21 0.92 -25.46
N SER A 295 22.38 0.82 -26.76
CA SER A 295 22.71 1.96 -27.61
C SER A 295 21.43 2.72 -27.98
N ALA A 296 21.54 4.02 -28.22
CA ALA A 296 20.42 4.86 -28.67
C ALA A 296 19.74 4.34 -29.95
N ASN A 297 20.42 3.48 -30.71
CA ASN A 297 19.94 2.95 -31.99
C ASN A 297 19.17 1.61 -31.87
N GLU A 298 19.03 1.03 -30.67
CA GLU A 298 18.30 -0.22 -30.48
C GLU A 298 16.78 -0.06 -30.49
N GLY A 299 16.28 1.19 -30.56
CA GLY A 299 14.85 1.48 -30.66
C GLY A 299 14.05 1.23 -29.37
N VAL A 300 14.72 1.10 -28.22
CA VAL A 300 14.08 1.01 -26.91
C VAL A 300 14.20 2.34 -26.21
N ILE A 301 13.07 2.92 -25.79
CA ILE A 301 13.04 4.15 -25.00
C ILE A 301 12.42 3.83 -23.63
N VAL A 302 13.03 4.35 -22.58
CA VAL A 302 12.55 4.18 -21.21
C VAL A 302 11.84 5.49 -20.79
N LEU A 303 10.55 5.40 -20.52
CA LEU A 303 9.82 6.48 -19.85
C LEU A 303 9.69 6.10 -18.38
N ALA A 304 9.86 7.03 -17.47
CA ALA A 304 9.58 6.81 -16.06
C ALA A 304 8.71 7.95 -15.50
N ALA A 305 7.93 7.66 -14.48
CA ALA A 305 7.14 8.68 -13.79
C ALA A 305 7.43 8.68 -12.30
N THR A 306 7.45 9.88 -11.71
CA THR A 306 7.56 10.07 -10.27
C THR A 306 6.78 11.30 -9.80
N ASN A 307 6.26 11.22 -8.59
CA ASN A 307 5.69 12.37 -7.90
C ASN A 307 6.74 13.07 -7.00
N ARG A 308 7.91 12.43 -6.80
CA ARG A 308 8.95 12.87 -5.87
C ARG A 308 10.34 12.86 -6.52
N PRO A 309 10.65 13.84 -7.37
CA PRO A 309 11.96 13.92 -8.01
C PRO A 309 13.09 14.19 -7.00
N ASP A 310 12.78 14.79 -5.85
CA ASP A 310 13.68 15.13 -4.75
C ASP A 310 14.36 13.91 -4.10
N VAL A 311 13.67 12.76 -4.06
CA VAL A 311 14.19 11.55 -3.44
C VAL A 311 15.00 10.66 -4.38
N LEU A 312 15.02 10.96 -5.70
CA LEU A 312 15.70 10.13 -6.69
C LEU A 312 17.23 10.20 -6.57
N ASP A 313 17.88 9.06 -6.76
CA ASP A 313 19.33 8.99 -6.85
C ASP A 313 19.82 9.76 -8.08
N LYS A 314 20.77 10.68 -7.85
CA LYS A 314 21.39 11.52 -8.89
C LYS A 314 22.02 10.70 -10.03
N ALA A 315 22.35 9.45 -9.78
CA ALA A 315 22.86 8.54 -10.80
C ALA A 315 21.85 8.24 -11.92
N LEU A 316 20.54 8.25 -11.60
CA LEU A 316 19.48 8.08 -12.60
C LEU A 316 19.38 9.29 -13.57
N LEU A 317 19.74 10.48 -13.09
CA LEU A 317 19.60 11.73 -13.82
C LEU A 317 20.85 12.11 -14.62
N ARG A 318 21.83 11.20 -14.70
CA ARG A 318 23.05 11.43 -15.50
C ARG A 318 22.78 11.24 -16.98
N PRO A 319 23.48 12.00 -17.86
CA PRO A 319 23.38 11.83 -19.30
C PRO A 319 23.60 10.36 -19.74
N GLY A 320 22.75 9.88 -20.65
CA GLY A 320 22.72 8.50 -21.12
C GLY A 320 21.75 7.59 -20.33
N ARG A 321 21.01 8.15 -19.35
CA ARG A 321 19.97 7.48 -18.58
C ARG A 321 18.65 8.24 -18.71
N PHE A 322 18.17 8.94 -17.66
CA PHE A 322 17.06 9.89 -17.78
C PHE A 322 17.61 11.29 -18.08
N ASP A 323 17.99 11.49 -19.29
CA ASP A 323 18.65 12.70 -19.79
C ASP A 323 17.65 13.83 -20.07
N ARG A 324 16.36 13.52 -20.19
CA ARG A 324 15.31 14.53 -20.34
C ARG A 324 14.32 14.42 -19.18
N GLN A 325 13.97 15.55 -18.60
CA GLN A 325 12.94 15.64 -17.56
C GLN A 325 11.83 16.54 -18.06
N ILE A 326 10.60 16.02 -18.03
CA ILE A 326 9.39 16.76 -18.44
C ILE A 326 8.52 16.92 -17.20
N VAL A 327 8.24 18.18 -16.84
CA VAL A 327 7.42 18.51 -15.67
C VAL A 327 5.97 18.64 -16.11
N VAL A 328 5.14 17.71 -15.66
CA VAL A 328 3.69 17.71 -15.89
C VAL A 328 3.03 18.44 -14.72
N SER A 329 2.78 19.72 -14.90
CA SER A 329 2.23 20.60 -13.87
C SER A 329 0.72 20.37 -13.64
N ALA A 330 0.18 20.96 -12.57
CA ALA A 330 -1.26 21.06 -12.40
C ALA A 330 -1.85 21.92 -13.54
N PRO A 331 -3.03 21.54 -14.09
CA PRO A 331 -3.58 22.21 -15.25
C PRO A 331 -4.10 23.62 -14.91
N ASP A 332 -3.85 24.58 -15.77
CA ASP A 332 -4.44 25.93 -15.75
C ASP A 332 -5.92 25.91 -16.17
N VAL A 333 -6.60 27.07 -16.16
CA VAL A 333 -8.03 27.14 -16.49
C VAL A 333 -8.31 26.60 -17.90
N LYS A 334 -7.47 26.91 -18.89
CA LYS A 334 -7.63 26.45 -20.27
C LYS A 334 -7.43 24.94 -20.37
N ALA A 335 -6.40 24.43 -19.73
CA ALA A 335 -6.12 23.02 -19.66
C ALA A 335 -7.23 22.25 -18.97
N ARG A 336 -7.79 22.78 -17.87
CA ARG A 336 -8.93 22.15 -17.18
C ARG A 336 -10.19 22.09 -18.06
N GLU A 337 -10.47 23.16 -18.83
CA GLU A 337 -11.56 23.18 -19.80
C GLU A 337 -11.38 22.06 -20.84
N GLN A 338 -10.20 21.94 -21.46
CA GLN A 338 -9.88 20.87 -22.40
C GLN A 338 -9.97 19.47 -21.79
N ILE A 339 -9.49 19.29 -20.55
CA ILE A 339 -9.60 18.01 -19.83
C ILE A 339 -11.06 17.64 -19.59
N LEU A 340 -11.87 18.60 -19.16
CA LEU A 340 -13.32 18.40 -18.98
C LEU A 340 -14.00 18.03 -20.30
N GLU A 341 -13.63 18.63 -21.40
CA GLU A 341 -14.16 18.27 -22.74
C GLU A 341 -13.83 16.83 -23.09
N VAL A 342 -12.60 16.38 -22.89
CA VAL A 342 -12.19 14.98 -23.16
C VAL A 342 -13.01 14.00 -22.31
N HIS A 343 -13.12 14.26 -21.00
CA HIS A 343 -13.83 13.38 -20.08
C HIS A 343 -15.37 13.44 -20.22
N SER A 344 -15.90 14.49 -20.85
CA SER A 344 -17.33 14.63 -21.15
C SER A 344 -17.79 13.87 -22.41
N ARG A 345 -16.89 13.52 -23.33
CA ARG A 345 -17.20 12.89 -24.63
C ARG A 345 -18.13 11.67 -24.53
N LYS A 346 -18.05 10.91 -23.43
CA LYS A 346 -18.86 9.70 -23.19
C LYS A 346 -20.01 9.92 -22.20
N LYS A 347 -20.28 11.18 -21.81
CA LYS A 347 -21.31 11.53 -20.83
C LYS A 347 -22.40 12.37 -21.49
N LYS A 348 -23.62 12.24 -21.03
CA LYS A 348 -24.74 13.04 -21.51
C LYS A 348 -24.86 14.28 -20.63
N LEU A 349 -24.34 15.40 -21.11
CA LEU A 349 -24.49 16.68 -20.46
C LEU A 349 -25.76 17.40 -20.93
N ALA A 350 -26.44 18.10 -20.03
CA ALA A 350 -27.55 18.97 -20.33
C ALA A 350 -27.07 20.29 -20.93
N ILE A 351 -27.98 21.05 -21.54
CA ILE A 351 -27.65 22.31 -22.25
C ILE A 351 -27.16 23.41 -21.32
N ASP A 352 -27.53 23.36 -20.05
CA ASP A 352 -27.14 24.33 -19.00
C ASP A 352 -25.69 24.18 -18.53
N VAL A 353 -24.98 23.12 -18.93
CA VAL A 353 -23.62 22.84 -18.49
C VAL A 353 -22.61 23.69 -19.26
N ASP A 354 -21.95 24.58 -18.51
CA ASP A 354 -20.82 25.38 -19.02
C ASP A 354 -19.47 24.86 -18.44
N LEU A 355 -18.72 24.10 -19.28
CA LEU A 355 -17.42 23.53 -18.91
C LEU A 355 -16.39 24.60 -18.55
N LYS A 356 -16.49 25.79 -19.17
CA LYS A 356 -15.61 26.91 -18.87
C LYS A 356 -15.81 27.44 -17.46
N THR A 357 -17.06 27.55 -17.02
CA THR A 357 -17.40 27.94 -15.65
C THR A 357 -16.91 26.88 -14.67
N ILE A 358 -17.07 25.58 -14.98
CA ILE A 358 -16.56 24.48 -14.16
C ILE A 358 -15.03 24.55 -14.05
N ALA A 359 -14.32 24.76 -15.17
CA ALA A 359 -12.86 24.90 -15.18
C ALA A 359 -12.36 26.05 -14.29
N LYS A 360 -13.06 27.19 -14.29
CA LYS A 360 -12.75 28.32 -13.38
C LYS A 360 -12.96 27.94 -11.91
N ASN A 361 -14.02 27.21 -11.60
CA ASN A 361 -14.40 26.84 -10.23
C ASN A 361 -13.57 25.68 -9.64
N THR A 362 -12.74 25.04 -10.46
CA THR A 362 -11.92 23.87 -10.07
C THR A 362 -10.43 24.21 -10.04
N SER A 363 -10.07 25.43 -9.60
CA SER A 363 -8.68 25.81 -9.39
C SER A 363 -7.97 24.82 -8.46
N GLY A 364 -6.75 24.40 -8.83
CA GLY A 364 -5.95 23.42 -8.12
C GLY A 364 -6.35 21.95 -8.32
N PHE A 365 -7.40 21.65 -9.10
CA PHE A 365 -7.77 20.28 -9.43
C PHE A 365 -6.82 19.68 -10.45
N SER A 366 -6.43 18.44 -10.24
CA SER A 366 -5.71 17.63 -11.22
C SER A 366 -6.66 17.05 -12.27
N GLY A 367 -6.10 16.49 -13.35
CA GLY A 367 -6.90 15.79 -14.36
C GLY A 367 -7.75 14.65 -13.79
N ALA A 368 -7.22 13.92 -12.81
CA ALA A 368 -7.93 12.85 -12.13
C ALA A 368 -9.10 13.37 -11.26
N ASP A 369 -8.93 14.54 -10.62
CA ASP A 369 -10.01 15.16 -9.84
C ASP A 369 -11.15 15.61 -10.76
N LEU A 370 -10.84 16.18 -11.92
CA LEU A 370 -11.83 16.60 -12.91
C LEU A 370 -12.60 15.41 -13.51
N GLU A 371 -11.90 14.30 -13.81
CA GLU A 371 -12.55 13.03 -14.21
C GLU A 371 -13.51 12.55 -13.13
N ASN A 372 -13.06 12.55 -11.86
CA ASN A 372 -13.84 12.12 -10.72
C ASN A 372 -15.06 13.02 -10.50
N VAL A 373 -14.95 14.34 -10.65
CA VAL A 373 -16.10 15.27 -10.56
C VAL A 373 -17.18 14.89 -11.58
N LEU A 374 -16.81 14.72 -12.84
CA LEU A 374 -17.76 14.36 -13.89
C LEU A 374 -18.35 12.96 -13.68
N ASN A 375 -17.58 12.03 -13.11
CA ASN A 375 -18.07 10.70 -12.76
C ASN A 375 -19.06 10.76 -11.59
N GLU A 376 -18.74 11.49 -10.53
CA GLU A 376 -19.62 11.70 -9.38
C GLU A 376 -20.91 12.43 -9.77
N ALA A 377 -20.81 13.42 -10.66
CA ALA A 377 -21.99 14.10 -11.22
C ALA A 377 -22.92 13.13 -11.98
N ALA A 378 -22.33 12.23 -12.76
CA ALA A 378 -23.09 11.18 -13.46
C ALA A 378 -23.80 10.22 -12.48
N LEU A 379 -23.11 9.83 -11.39
CA LEU A 379 -23.68 9.00 -10.33
C LEU A 379 -24.81 9.72 -9.58
N LEU A 380 -24.66 11.03 -9.34
CA LEU A 380 -25.71 11.85 -8.72
C LEU A 380 -26.94 11.99 -9.63
N ALA A 381 -26.75 12.27 -10.92
CA ALA A 381 -27.82 12.34 -11.91
C ALA A 381 -28.58 11.02 -12.00
N ALA A 382 -27.87 9.89 -12.07
CA ALA A 382 -28.47 8.56 -12.09
C ALA A 382 -29.29 8.27 -10.82
N ARG A 383 -28.78 8.64 -9.64
CA ARG A 383 -29.48 8.49 -8.35
C ARG A 383 -30.76 9.34 -8.27
N ARG A 384 -30.76 10.51 -8.94
CA ARG A 384 -31.91 11.41 -9.03
C ARG A 384 -32.86 11.00 -10.18
N ASN A 385 -32.59 9.91 -10.89
CA ASN A 385 -33.33 9.45 -12.07
C ASN A 385 -33.39 10.49 -13.20
N LEU A 386 -32.35 11.31 -13.35
CA LEU A 386 -32.20 12.27 -14.43
C LEU A 386 -31.67 11.56 -15.69
N ARG A 387 -32.01 12.07 -16.87
CA ARG A 387 -31.53 11.51 -18.16
C ARG A 387 -30.21 12.11 -18.63
N GLU A 388 -29.88 13.28 -18.11
CA GLU A 388 -28.70 14.09 -18.44
C GLU A 388 -28.10 14.68 -17.19
N ILE A 389 -26.84 15.04 -17.22
CA ILE A 389 -26.08 15.63 -16.12
C ILE A 389 -26.23 17.14 -16.23
N GLY A 390 -26.91 17.79 -15.31
CA GLY A 390 -27.07 19.24 -15.25
C GLY A 390 -25.93 19.91 -14.49
N MET A 391 -25.90 21.26 -14.55
CA MET A 391 -24.91 22.07 -13.85
C MET A 391 -24.98 21.85 -12.32
N GLN A 392 -26.18 21.69 -11.76
CA GLN A 392 -26.38 21.45 -10.33
C GLN A 392 -25.73 20.12 -9.86
N GLU A 393 -25.82 19.06 -10.67
CA GLU A 393 -25.18 17.78 -10.34
C GLU A 393 -23.67 17.89 -10.33
N ILE A 394 -23.11 18.72 -11.20
CA ILE A 394 -21.67 18.95 -11.27
C ILE A 394 -21.20 19.80 -10.08
N GLU A 395 -21.93 20.83 -9.70
CA GLU A 395 -21.64 21.63 -8.51
C GLU A 395 -21.71 20.78 -7.24
N ASP A 396 -22.75 19.98 -7.06
CA ASP A 396 -22.88 19.06 -5.94
C ASP A 396 -21.74 18.02 -5.92
N ALA A 397 -21.29 17.58 -7.10
CA ALA A 397 -20.15 16.66 -7.24
C ALA A 397 -18.82 17.33 -6.87
N MET A 398 -18.59 18.58 -7.30
CA MET A 398 -17.40 19.35 -6.92
C MET A 398 -17.29 19.48 -5.40
N VAL A 399 -18.40 19.87 -4.76
CA VAL A 399 -18.45 19.96 -3.29
C VAL A 399 -18.18 18.58 -2.64
N LYS A 400 -18.77 17.50 -3.21
CA LYS A 400 -18.56 16.14 -2.70
C LYS A 400 -17.12 15.68 -2.83
N VAL A 401 -16.45 15.96 -3.94
CA VAL A 401 -15.05 15.59 -4.18
C VAL A 401 -14.13 16.36 -3.24
N THR A 402 -14.39 17.65 -3.02
CA THR A 402 -13.55 18.50 -2.16
C THR A 402 -13.76 18.25 -0.68
N MET A 403 -15.02 18.18 -0.22
CA MET A 403 -15.39 18.16 1.21
C MET A 403 -15.87 16.79 1.70
N GLY A 404 -16.07 15.84 0.77
CA GLY A 404 -16.62 14.52 1.10
C GLY A 404 -18.16 14.47 1.15
N PRO A 405 -18.73 13.28 1.45
CA PRO A 405 -20.17 13.08 1.46
C PRO A 405 -20.87 13.78 2.63
N GLU A 406 -22.12 14.20 2.42
CA GLU A 406 -22.99 14.76 3.47
C GLU A 406 -23.34 13.72 4.53
N LYS A 407 -23.31 14.15 5.81
CA LYS A 407 -23.71 13.34 6.96
C LYS A 407 -25.10 13.76 7.48
N ARG A 408 -26.16 13.48 6.73
CA ARG A 408 -27.52 13.91 7.01
C ARG A 408 -28.13 13.35 8.31
N ASN A 409 -27.64 12.20 8.79
CA ASN A 409 -28.19 11.53 9.97
C ASN A 409 -27.56 11.97 11.30
N ARG A 410 -26.64 12.94 11.28
CA ARG A 410 -26.01 13.43 12.50
C ARG A 410 -26.93 14.45 13.16
N VAL A 411 -27.58 14.05 14.25
CA VAL A 411 -28.37 14.96 15.11
C VAL A 411 -27.41 15.87 15.86
N ARG A 412 -27.58 17.16 15.74
CA ARG A 412 -26.85 18.19 16.48
C ARG A 412 -27.75 18.88 17.49
N SER A 413 -27.18 19.33 18.58
CA SER A 413 -27.88 20.23 19.51
C SER A 413 -27.98 21.63 18.92
N ASP A 414 -28.98 22.38 19.30
CA ASP A 414 -29.17 23.79 18.89
C ASP A 414 -27.92 24.63 19.22
N LYS A 415 -27.26 24.33 20.34
CA LYS A 415 -26.01 24.98 20.73
C LYS A 415 -24.89 24.71 19.71
N GLU A 416 -24.75 23.46 19.26
CA GLU A 416 -23.74 23.08 18.25
C GLU A 416 -24.05 23.67 16.88
N GLN A 417 -25.32 23.69 16.45
CA GLN A 417 -25.75 24.34 15.21
C GLN A 417 -25.42 25.83 15.21
N LYS A 418 -25.76 26.52 16.32
CA LYS A 418 -25.48 27.96 16.51
C LYS A 418 -23.98 28.22 16.45
N LEU A 419 -23.16 27.39 17.13
CA LEU A 419 -21.71 27.52 17.12
C LEU A 419 -21.16 27.43 15.69
N VAL A 420 -21.54 26.40 14.93
CA VAL A 420 -21.06 26.22 13.54
C VAL A 420 -21.57 27.35 12.64
N ALA A 421 -22.83 27.79 12.79
CA ALA A 421 -23.37 28.88 11.98
C ALA A 421 -22.59 30.19 12.16
N TYR A 422 -22.25 30.56 13.38
CA TYR A 422 -21.45 31.75 13.64
C TYR A 422 -19.98 31.57 13.22
N HIS A 423 -19.43 30.37 13.36
CA HIS A 423 -18.09 30.06 12.88
C HIS A 423 -17.96 30.26 11.37
N GLU A 424 -18.81 29.62 10.58
CA GLU A 424 -18.79 29.74 9.11
C GLU A 424 -19.16 31.16 8.62
N ALA A 425 -20.14 31.81 9.29
CA ALA A 425 -20.48 33.20 9.04
C ALA A 425 -19.27 34.12 9.31
N GLY A 426 -18.48 33.82 10.36
CA GLY A 426 -17.27 34.55 10.69
C GLY A 426 -16.23 34.53 9.58
N HIS A 427 -15.96 33.37 9.01
CA HIS A 427 -15.09 33.24 7.85
C HIS A 427 -15.60 34.05 6.65
N ALA A 428 -16.87 33.90 6.32
CA ALA A 428 -17.46 34.56 5.15
C ALA A 428 -17.49 36.09 5.30
N VAL A 429 -17.89 36.62 6.45
CA VAL A 429 -17.94 38.06 6.68
C VAL A 429 -16.53 38.67 6.66
N VAL A 430 -15.57 38.06 7.36
CA VAL A 430 -14.19 38.55 7.35
C VAL A 430 -13.62 38.57 5.94
N SER A 431 -13.76 37.49 5.19
CA SER A 431 -13.24 37.39 3.82
C SER A 431 -13.83 38.46 2.89
N ARG A 432 -15.10 38.82 3.06
CA ARG A 432 -15.78 39.83 2.21
C ARG A 432 -15.20 41.23 2.35
N PHE A 433 -14.60 41.54 3.49
CA PHE A 433 -13.95 42.85 3.72
C PHE A 433 -12.45 42.86 3.40
N LEU A 434 -11.90 41.76 2.95
CA LEU A 434 -10.50 41.60 2.59
C LEU A 434 -10.35 41.68 1.06
N PRO A 435 -9.63 42.70 0.52
CA PRO A 435 -9.63 42.96 -0.93
C PRO A 435 -8.95 41.89 -1.75
N THR A 436 -8.06 41.08 -1.17
CA THR A 436 -7.32 40.03 -1.89
C THR A 436 -7.96 38.66 -1.82
N GLN A 437 -9.02 38.53 -1.01
CA GLN A 437 -9.70 37.27 -0.85
C GLN A 437 -10.69 37.00 -1.98
N ASP A 438 -10.81 35.72 -2.33
CA ASP A 438 -11.76 35.27 -3.33
C ASP A 438 -13.22 35.39 -2.81
N PRO A 439 -14.20 35.65 -3.71
CA PRO A 439 -15.60 35.75 -3.31
C PRO A 439 -16.13 34.43 -2.75
N VAL A 440 -17.04 34.54 -1.80
CA VAL A 440 -17.71 33.38 -1.20
C VAL A 440 -18.60 32.72 -2.25
N HIS A 441 -18.40 31.43 -2.48
CA HIS A 441 -19.21 30.61 -3.39
C HIS A 441 -20.38 29.96 -2.66
N GLN A 442 -20.12 29.39 -1.48
CA GLN A 442 -21.11 28.69 -0.70
C GLN A 442 -20.71 28.60 0.77
N ILE A 443 -21.71 28.75 1.64
CA ILE A 443 -21.56 28.52 3.08
C ILE A 443 -22.53 27.43 3.49
N SER A 444 -22.10 26.47 4.28
CA SER A 444 -22.98 25.40 4.76
C SER A 444 -22.62 24.94 6.17
N ILE A 445 -23.65 24.74 6.98
CA ILE A 445 -23.52 24.13 8.30
C ILE A 445 -23.86 22.65 8.30
N VAL A 446 -24.15 22.07 7.12
CA VAL A 446 -24.36 20.62 6.97
C VAL A 446 -23.01 19.90 7.05
N PRO A 447 -22.84 18.94 7.98
CA PRO A 447 -21.55 18.27 8.15
C PRO A 447 -21.18 17.43 6.94
N ARG A 448 -19.91 17.54 6.50
CA ARG A 448 -19.33 16.74 5.43
C ARG A 448 -17.99 16.16 5.85
N GLY A 449 -17.73 14.92 5.52
CA GLY A 449 -16.46 14.27 5.85
C GLY A 449 -16.12 14.40 7.36
N MET A 450 -15.05 15.12 7.68
CA MET A 450 -14.65 15.45 9.05
C MET A 450 -15.05 16.87 9.47
N ALA A 451 -15.50 17.70 8.53
CA ALA A 451 -15.87 19.09 8.82
C ALA A 451 -17.27 19.21 9.42
N GLY A 452 -17.42 20.12 10.36
CA GLY A 452 -18.70 20.50 10.98
C GLY A 452 -19.57 21.34 10.05
N GLY A 453 -18.98 22.29 9.35
CA GLY A 453 -19.50 23.14 8.31
C GLY A 453 -18.40 23.44 7.33
N TYR A 454 -18.64 24.33 6.38
CA TYR A 454 -17.62 24.85 5.49
C TYR A 454 -18.04 26.16 4.85
N THR A 455 -17.04 27.01 4.61
CA THR A 455 -17.13 28.17 3.77
C THR A 455 -16.25 27.96 2.54
N MET A 456 -16.86 27.89 1.36
CA MET A 456 -16.17 27.68 0.09
C MET A 456 -16.00 29.00 -0.65
N TYR A 457 -14.80 29.23 -1.15
CA TYR A 457 -14.47 30.41 -1.96
C TYR A 457 -14.33 30.00 -3.43
N ARG A 458 -14.61 30.94 -4.32
CA ARG A 458 -14.51 30.77 -5.75
C ARG A 458 -13.32 31.58 -6.27
N PRO A 459 -12.18 30.95 -6.61
CA PRO A 459 -11.07 31.66 -7.20
C PRO A 459 -11.48 32.38 -8.48
N THR A 460 -11.10 33.65 -8.59
CA THR A 460 -11.37 34.46 -9.77
C THR A 460 -10.35 34.21 -10.87
N GLU A 461 -9.13 33.82 -10.48
CA GLU A 461 -8.00 33.51 -11.36
C GLU A 461 -7.06 32.49 -10.74
N ASP A 462 -6.27 31.79 -11.56
CA ASP A 462 -5.22 30.90 -11.08
C ASP A 462 -3.97 31.75 -10.76
N LYS A 463 -3.64 31.83 -9.47
CA LYS A 463 -2.50 32.60 -8.98
C LYS A 463 -1.26 31.70 -8.84
N SER A 464 -0.20 32.04 -9.56
CA SER A 464 1.10 31.36 -9.42
C SER A 464 1.93 31.86 -8.24
N PHE A 465 1.67 33.10 -7.77
CA PHE A 465 2.39 33.76 -6.67
C PHE A 465 1.42 34.42 -5.71
N MET A 466 1.76 34.39 -4.43
CA MET A 466 1.02 35.08 -3.38
C MET A 466 1.87 36.20 -2.80
N SER A 467 1.31 37.38 -2.66
CA SER A 467 1.97 38.51 -1.99
C SER A 467 1.92 38.35 -0.45
N LYS A 468 2.79 39.10 0.24
CA LYS A 468 2.76 39.17 1.73
C LYS A 468 1.38 39.55 2.24
N THR A 469 0.72 40.53 1.58
CA THR A 469 -0.61 41.00 1.93
C THR A 469 -1.65 39.89 1.81
N GLU A 470 -1.65 39.17 0.69
CA GLU A 470 -2.55 38.02 0.48
C GLU A 470 -2.37 36.92 1.50
N MET A 471 -1.12 36.59 1.85
CA MET A 471 -0.85 35.59 2.88
C MET A 471 -1.35 36.03 4.25
N ILE A 472 -1.18 37.31 4.62
CA ILE A 472 -1.71 37.84 5.88
C ILE A 472 -3.25 37.82 5.85
N GLU A 473 -3.88 38.25 4.76
CA GLU A 473 -5.34 38.24 4.64
C GLU A 473 -5.93 36.82 4.65
N ASN A 474 -5.21 35.84 4.10
CA ASN A 474 -5.57 34.44 4.28
C ASN A 474 -5.59 34.00 5.76
N ILE A 475 -4.58 34.41 6.53
CA ILE A 475 -4.53 34.12 7.97
C ILE A 475 -5.71 34.82 8.68
N VAL A 476 -6.01 36.07 8.33
CA VAL A 476 -7.15 36.83 8.90
C VAL A 476 -8.48 36.11 8.63
N SER A 477 -8.69 35.66 7.40
CA SER A 477 -9.86 34.90 6.99
C SER A 477 -10.01 33.58 7.76
N LEU A 478 -8.89 32.80 7.89
CA LEU A 478 -8.86 31.55 8.64
C LEU A 478 -9.20 31.73 10.13
N LEU A 479 -8.84 32.87 10.72
CA LEU A 479 -9.14 33.14 12.12
C LEU A 479 -10.56 33.71 12.36
N GLY A 480 -11.27 34.10 11.29
CA GLY A 480 -12.62 34.68 11.35
C GLY A 480 -13.63 33.83 12.14
N GLY A 481 -13.64 32.50 11.90
CA GLY A 481 -14.54 31.59 12.62
C GLY A 481 -14.27 31.56 14.13
N ARG A 482 -12.99 31.47 14.50
CA ARG A 482 -12.57 31.48 15.92
C ARG A 482 -12.92 32.77 16.63
N VAL A 483 -12.76 33.91 15.96
CA VAL A 483 -13.10 35.22 16.50
C VAL A 483 -14.62 35.37 16.67
N ALA A 484 -15.39 34.89 15.68
CA ALA A 484 -16.86 34.92 15.78
C ALA A 484 -17.40 34.08 16.96
N GLU A 485 -16.82 32.89 17.19
CA GLU A 485 -17.15 32.08 18.37
C GLU A 485 -16.95 32.89 19.67
N LYS A 486 -15.79 33.51 19.83
CA LYS A 486 -15.47 34.27 21.03
C LYS A 486 -16.36 35.49 21.23
N LEU A 487 -16.65 36.23 20.16
CA LEU A 487 -17.46 37.46 20.23
C LEU A 487 -18.95 37.20 20.59
N ILE A 488 -19.51 36.09 20.10
CA ILE A 488 -20.95 35.83 20.19
C ILE A 488 -21.29 34.83 21.30
N LEU A 489 -20.45 33.84 21.52
CA LEU A 489 -20.71 32.75 22.47
C LEU A 489 -19.95 32.93 23.79
N ASP A 490 -19.06 33.93 23.86
CA ASP A 490 -18.16 34.16 25.00
C ASP A 490 -17.36 32.90 25.39
N ASP A 491 -17.20 31.98 24.42
CA ASP A 491 -16.52 30.69 24.58
C ASP A 491 -15.78 30.34 23.30
N ILE A 492 -14.92 29.35 23.38
CA ILE A 492 -14.08 28.92 22.28
C ILE A 492 -14.11 27.40 22.16
N SER A 493 -14.23 26.90 20.94
CA SER A 493 -14.35 25.46 20.68
C SER A 493 -13.09 24.85 20.05
N THR A 494 -13.03 23.54 20.03
CA THR A 494 -12.00 22.78 19.30
C THR A 494 -12.24 22.77 17.78
N GLY A 495 -13.38 23.29 17.32
CA GLY A 495 -13.76 23.32 15.90
C GLY A 495 -12.76 24.08 15.02
N ALA A 496 -12.18 25.17 15.55
CA ALA A 496 -11.20 25.98 14.85
C ALA A 496 -9.76 25.38 14.78
N SER A 497 -9.56 24.15 15.23
CA SER A 497 -8.20 23.56 15.30
C SER A 497 -7.49 23.49 13.94
N ASN A 498 -8.20 23.14 12.88
CA ASN A 498 -7.65 23.08 11.52
C ASN A 498 -7.29 24.48 10.99
N ASP A 499 -8.13 25.48 11.27
CA ASP A 499 -7.90 26.84 10.81
C ASP A 499 -6.68 27.46 11.50
N ILE A 500 -6.53 27.20 12.80
CA ILE A 500 -5.35 27.63 13.58
C ILE A 500 -4.08 26.92 13.04
N GLU A 501 -4.16 25.62 12.76
CA GLU A 501 -3.03 24.88 12.20
C GLU A 501 -2.60 25.46 10.84
N ARG A 502 -3.56 25.70 9.94
CA ARG A 502 -3.31 26.31 8.62
C ARG A 502 -2.74 27.73 8.74
N ALA A 503 -3.34 28.57 9.60
CA ALA A 503 -2.86 29.91 9.87
C ALA A 503 -1.41 29.92 10.37
N THR A 504 -1.09 29.02 11.31
CA THR A 504 0.27 28.88 11.86
C THR A 504 1.26 28.39 10.79
N LYS A 505 0.87 27.44 9.93
CA LYS A 505 1.72 26.96 8.82
C LYS A 505 2.02 28.07 7.82
N ILE A 506 1.03 28.89 7.46
CA ILE A 506 1.22 30.04 6.56
C ILE A 506 2.16 31.05 7.22
N ALA A 507 1.92 31.46 8.43
CA ALA A 507 2.77 32.41 9.15
C ALA A 507 4.22 31.91 9.27
N ARG A 508 4.42 30.62 9.61
CA ARG A 508 5.76 30.02 9.68
C ARG A 508 6.43 29.99 8.30
N ALA A 509 5.72 29.67 7.23
CA ALA A 509 6.27 29.70 5.88
C ALA A 509 6.67 31.13 5.44
N MET A 510 5.89 32.15 5.80
CA MET A 510 6.25 33.56 5.57
C MET A 510 7.60 33.92 6.20
N VAL A 511 7.82 33.48 7.43
CA VAL A 511 9.01 33.79 8.21
C VAL A 511 10.22 32.96 7.76
N THR A 512 10.05 31.63 7.57
CA THR A 512 11.18 30.72 7.36
C THR A 512 11.48 30.43 5.89
N LYS A 513 10.47 30.37 5.03
CA LYS A 513 10.60 29.94 3.62
C LYS A 513 10.68 31.12 2.66
N TYR A 514 9.86 32.16 2.88
CA TYR A 514 9.69 33.24 1.93
C TYR A 514 10.45 34.53 2.31
N GLY A 515 11.12 34.55 3.48
CA GLY A 515 11.89 35.71 3.93
C GLY A 515 11.04 36.99 4.06
N MET A 516 9.78 36.87 4.52
CA MET A 516 8.83 37.97 4.62
C MET A 516 8.83 38.66 6.00
N SER A 517 9.71 38.23 6.94
CA SER A 517 9.92 38.87 8.24
C SER A 517 10.96 39.99 8.12
N GLU A 518 10.70 41.14 8.74
CA GLU A 518 11.66 42.25 8.80
C GLU A 518 12.81 41.97 9.81
N ARG A 519 12.55 41.22 10.86
CA ARG A 519 13.56 40.88 11.89
C ARG A 519 14.57 39.83 11.43
N ILE A 520 14.10 38.86 10.65
CA ILE A 520 14.97 37.79 10.11
C ILE A 520 15.57 38.19 8.77
N GLY A 521 14.85 39.01 7.99
CA GLY A 521 15.28 39.43 6.66
C GLY A 521 14.97 38.39 5.57
N THR A 522 15.56 38.58 4.40
CA THR A 522 15.39 37.72 3.22
C THR A 522 16.30 36.49 3.28
N ILE A 523 16.17 35.69 4.34
CA ILE A 523 16.92 34.47 4.56
C ILE A 523 15.97 33.30 4.59
N MET A 524 16.31 32.22 3.91
CA MET A 524 15.59 30.94 4.00
C MET A 524 16.15 30.14 5.18
N LEU A 525 15.32 29.89 6.17
CA LEU A 525 15.67 29.16 7.38
C LEU A 525 14.89 27.83 7.41
N GLY A 526 15.62 26.73 7.30
CA GLY A 526 15.06 25.38 7.38
C GLY A 526 14.92 24.68 6.04
N GLN A 527 15.26 23.40 6.05
CA GLN A 527 15.04 22.51 4.93
C GLN A 527 13.55 22.12 4.85
N ASN A 528 13.12 21.70 3.67
CA ASN A 528 11.77 21.20 3.44
C ASN A 528 11.40 20.11 4.46
N GLN A 529 10.42 20.40 5.34
CA GLN A 529 9.86 19.47 6.31
C GLN A 529 9.04 18.33 5.66
N GLU A 530 9.08 18.17 4.33
CA GLU A 530 8.36 17.12 3.63
C GLU A 530 9.01 15.74 3.74
N GLU A 531 10.21 15.63 4.35
CA GLU A 531 10.83 14.34 4.66
C GLU A 531 10.45 13.83 6.06
N VAL A 532 9.17 13.56 6.30
CA VAL A 532 8.76 12.73 7.45
C VAL A 532 9.14 11.29 7.17
N PHE A 533 10.33 10.89 7.62
CA PHE A 533 10.78 9.51 7.61
C PHE A 533 10.49 8.86 8.95
N LEU A 534 9.56 7.91 8.96
CA LEU A 534 9.37 6.95 10.04
C LEU A 534 10.72 6.22 10.31
N GLY A 535 11.47 6.66 11.29
CA GLY A 535 12.72 6.03 11.71
C GLY A 535 13.92 6.96 11.98
N ARG A 536 13.79 8.27 11.78
CA ARG A 536 14.90 9.22 12.00
C ARG A 536 14.57 10.35 12.97
N ASP A 537 13.76 10.07 13.98
CA ASP A 537 13.42 11.05 15.04
C ASP A 537 14.58 11.39 15.99
N PHE A 538 15.81 10.92 15.72
CA PHE A 538 16.89 11.07 16.68
C PHE A 538 17.96 12.11 16.33
N ALA A 539 17.86 12.88 15.27
CA ALA A 539 18.74 14.05 15.05
C ALA A 539 18.25 14.94 13.90
N GLN A 540 17.12 15.62 14.01
CA GLN A 540 16.93 16.85 13.25
C GLN A 540 17.79 17.92 13.91
N SER A 541 19.03 18.07 13.46
CA SER A 541 19.82 19.27 13.82
C SER A 541 19.14 20.46 13.16
N LYS A 542 18.58 21.36 13.98
CA LYS A 542 18.15 22.68 13.52
C LYS A 542 19.35 23.33 12.83
N GLU A 543 19.19 23.83 11.62
CA GLU A 543 20.26 24.55 10.89
C GLU A 543 20.49 25.97 11.42
N TYR A 544 19.74 26.37 12.43
CA TYR A 544 19.81 27.70 13.05
C TYR A 544 19.88 27.61 14.57
N SER A 545 20.42 28.65 15.20
CA SER A 545 20.59 28.73 16.65
C SER A 545 19.27 28.75 17.41
N GLU A 546 19.29 28.42 18.70
CA GLU A 546 18.11 28.51 19.58
C GLU A 546 17.62 29.97 19.70
N GLU A 547 18.50 30.94 19.60
CA GLU A 547 18.13 32.37 19.54
C GLU A 547 17.30 32.67 18.29
N THR A 548 17.75 32.21 17.14
CA THR A 548 16.99 32.35 15.88
C THR A 548 15.63 31.62 15.96
N ALA A 549 15.58 30.45 16.59
CA ALA A 549 14.32 29.73 16.82
C ALA A 549 13.35 30.58 17.66
N GLY A 550 13.83 31.23 18.72
CA GLY A 550 13.04 32.13 19.55
C GLY A 550 12.49 33.31 18.74
N ILE A 551 13.30 33.91 17.87
CA ILE A 551 12.85 35.01 16.97
C ILE A 551 11.79 34.52 15.98
N ILE A 552 11.95 33.32 15.40
CA ILE A 552 10.93 32.71 14.51
C ILE A 552 9.59 32.57 15.24
N ASP A 553 9.61 32.03 16.46
CA ASP A 553 8.40 31.78 17.23
C ASP A 553 7.71 33.10 17.64
N GLU A 554 8.48 34.14 17.98
CA GLU A 554 7.96 35.49 18.24
C GLU A 554 7.33 36.12 16.99
N GLU A 555 7.98 36.03 15.83
CA GLU A 555 7.48 36.58 14.57
C GLU A 555 6.18 35.85 14.12
N VAL A 556 6.18 34.51 14.18
CA VAL A 556 4.98 33.72 13.87
C VAL A 556 3.82 34.11 14.77
N LYS A 557 4.07 34.23 16.09
CA LYS A 557 3.05 34.69 17.04
C LYS A 557 2.55 36.10 16.72
N SER A 558 3.48 37.03 16.43
CA SER A 558 3.13 38.42 16.08
C SER A 558 2.22 38.49 14.85
N ILE A 559 2.53 37.71 13.79
CA ILE A 559 1.71 37.65 12.57
C ILE A 559 0.29 37.12 12.88
N VAL A 560 0.19 36.04 13.66
CA VAL A 560 -1.08 35.44 14.03
C VAL A 560 -1.91 36.37 14.94
N ASP A 561 -1.27 37.01 15.93
CA ASP A 561 -1.91 37.96 16.82
C ASP A 561 -2.42 39.20 16.06
N PHE A 562 -1.62 39.74 15.14
CA PHE A 562 -2.04 40.82 14.25
C PHE A 562 -3.26 40.43 13.41
N ALA A 563 -3.21 39.25 12.79
CA ALA A 563 -4.33 38.74 11.98
C ALA A 563 -5.61 38.52 12.82
N TYR A 564 -5.45 38.00 14.04
CA TYR A 564 -6.56 37.84 14.97
C TYR A 564 -7.21 39.18 15.32
N GLN A 565 -6.42 40.20 15.67
CA GLN A 565 -6.90 41.55 15.98
C GLN A 565 -7.61 42.19 14.77
N LYS A 566 -7.07 42.01 13.56
CA LYS A 566 -7.68 42.52 12.32
C LYS A 566 -9.06 41.85 12.09
N ALA A 567 -9.15 40.53 12.25
CA ALA A 567 -10.41 39.79 12.15
C ALA A 567 -11.42 40.25 13.21
N GLU A 568 -10.97 40.46 14.45
CA GLU A 568 -11.83 40.95 15.56
C GLU A 568 -12.37 42.35 15.27
N THR A 569 -11.57 43.27 14.76
CA THR A 569 -11.96 44.59 14.37
C THR A 569 -13.04 44.55 13.28
N ILE A 570 -12.81 43.78 12.21
CA ILE A 570 -13.78 43.63 11.11
C ILE A 570 -15.13 43.10 11.65
N LEU A 571 -15.11 42.04 12.47
CA LEU A 571 -16.36 41.47 12.99
C LEU A 571 -17.09 42.36 13.99
N LYS A 572 -16.36 43.15 14.78
CA LYS A 572 -16.98 44.12 15.68
C LYS A 572 -17.65 45.28 14.93
N GLU A 573 -17.02 45.79 13.89
CA GLU A 573 -17.57 46.85 13.03
C GLU A 573 -18.81 46.39 12.24
N HIS A 574 -18.87 45.09 11.92
CA HIS A 574 -19.91 44.51 11.07
C HIS A 574 -20.69 43.38 11.75
N ILE A 575 -20.90 43.51 13.04
CA ILE A 575 -21.57 42.49 13.86
C ILE A 575 -23.00 42.18 13.40
N ASP A 576 -23.71 43.20 12.86
CA ASP A 576 -25.05 43.05 12.29
C ASP A 576 -25.06 42.12 11.08
N LYS A 577 -24.04 42.20 10.23
CA LYS A 577 -23.87 41.30 9.07
C LYS A 577 -23.58 39.88 9.52
N LEU A 578 -22.76 39.72 10.57
CA LEU A 578 -22.49 38.42 11.16
C LEU A 578 -23.78 37.75 11.67
N HIS A 579 -24.63 38.51 12.38
CA HIS A 579 -25.92 38.01 12.86
C HIS A 579 -26.87 37.67 11.72
N SER A 580 -26.94 38.50 10.68
CA SER A 580 -27.79 38.27 9.51
C SER A 580 -27.42 36.99 8.76
N VAL A 581 -26.13 36.80 8.46
CA VAL A 581 -25.66 35.60 7.77
C VAL A 581 -25.87 34.35 8.63
N ALA A 582 -25.49 34.40 9.91
CA ALA A 582 -25.67 33.27 10.81
C ALA A 582 -27.16 32.93 11.01
N GLY A 583 -28.05 33.92 11.07
CA GLY A 583 -29.50 33.72 11.15
C GLY A 583 -30.05 32.94 9.96
N VAL A 584 -29.70 33.34 8.73
CA VAL A 584 -30.13 32.63 7.52
C VAL A 584 -29.52 31.23 7.45
N LEU A 585 -28.26 31.05 7.89
CA LEU A 585 -27.64 29.71 7.95
C LEU A 585 -28.39 28.79 8.94
N LEU A 586 -28.88 29.30 10.05
CA LEU A 586 -29.68 28.52 11.00
C LEU A 586 -31.04 28.10 10.43
N GLU A 587 -31.63 28.90 9.54
CA GLU A 587 -32.91 28.61 8.90
C GLU A 587 -32.75 27.65 7.69
N LYS A 588 -31.76 27.90 6.82
CA LYS A 588 -31.61 27.23 5.51
C LYS A 588 -30.53 26.17 5.48
N GLU A 589 -29.67 26.13 6.49
CA GLU A 589 -28.49 25.27 6.60
C GLU A 589 -27.43 25.48 5.49
N LYS A 590 -27.77 26.17 4.40
CA LYS A 590 -26.91 26.39 3.24
C LYS A 590 -27.27 27.72 2.56
N ILE A 591 -26.25 28.49 2.19
CA ILE A 591 -26.37 29.77 1.47
C ILE A 591 -25.42 29.72 0.29
N ASP A 592 -25.88 30.07 -0.91
CA ASP A 592 -25.01 30.27 -2.07
C ASP A 592 -24.40 31.70 -2.10
N GLY A 593 -23.42 31.91 -2.98
CA GLY A 593 -22.72 33.20 -3.05
C GLY A 593 -23.62 34.38 -3.44
N GLU A 594 -24.62 34.18 -4.32
CA GLU A 594 -25.54 35.23 -4.73
C GLU A 594 -26.48 35.63 -3.55
N GLU A 595 -26.95 34.66 -2.80
CA GLU A 595 -27.77 34.90 -1.62
C GLU A 595 -26.96 35.56 -0.50
N PHE A 596 -25.69 35.12 -0.31
CA PHE A 596 -24.77 35.78 0.61
C PHE A 596 -24.58 37.25 0.28
N ASP A 597 -24.31 37.58 -1.00
CA ASP A 597 -24.15 38.95 -1.44
C ASP A 597 -25.46 39.80 -1.25
N LYS A 598 -26.62 39.22 -1.46
CA LYS A 598 -27.93 39.90 -1.18
C LYS A 598 -28.08 40.20 0.30
N ILE A 599 -27.82 39.23 1.19
CA ILE A 599 -27.88 39.41 2.64
C ILE A 599 -26.87 40.46 3.11
N PHE A 600 -25.69 40.45 2.49
CA PHE A 600 -24.63 41.37 2.85
C PHE A 600 -24.90 42.82 2.42
N ASN A 601 -25.57 43.03 1.28
CA ASN A 601 -25.92 44.34 0.76
C ASN A 601 -27.26 44.93 1.29
N SER A 602 -28.07 44.08 1.96
CA SER A 602 -29.29 44.51 2.67
C SER A 602 -28.96 45.12 4.04
#